data_43956a7caf569f956e59a9ce98d2d0b7
#
_entry.id   43956a7caf569f956e59a9ce98d2d0b7
#
_cell.length_a   1.000
_cell.length_b   1.000
_cell.length_c   1.000
_cell.angle_alpha   90.00
_cell.angle_beta   90.00
_cell.angle_gamma   90.00
#
_symmetry.space_group_name_H-M   'P 1'
#
loop_
_entity.id
_entity.type
_entity.pdbx_description
1 polymer ?
#
loop_
_entity_poly.entity_id
_entity_poly.type
_entity_poly.pdbx_seq_one_letter_code
_entity_poly.pdbx_strand_id
1 'polypeptide(L)'
;DPIVLPAGAYQSEYWLMNGRAGPDSMAADGNEILPYQPYGSLTRMHPGERILVRVVGAGREMHPFHTHGNHVRLLARDGRMLVTAGGALAGPELFTIPSLPGGTADAIFQWTGEELGWDIYEANSMVTVDDGTGTGGTVTREHNCLDADDDGFADADSDYPWEWCADHNEPIPVNLPSLSSLAFGGFYSGSPYLGAMGSLPPGEGGLNPFGGF
;
A
#
# COMPACT_ATOMS: atom_id res chain seq x y z
N ASP A 1 -40.97 16.08 -16.04
CA ASP A 1 -40.03 17.16 -16.36
C ASP A 1 -38.65 16.74 -15.95
N PRO A 2 -37.64 16.92 -16.81
CA PRO A 2 -36.27 16.62 -16.43
C PRO A 2 -35.84 17.58 -15.29
N ILE A 3 -35.33 17.00 -14.19
CA ILE A 3 -34.73 17.77 -13.12
C ILE A 3 -33.43 18.36 -13.66
N VAL A 4 -33.45 19.63 -13.98
CA VAL A 4 -32.23 20.38 -14.33
C VAL A 4 -31.56 20.81 -13.04
N LEU A 5 -30.58 20.06 -12.60
CA LEU A 5 -29.71 20.48 -11.48
C LEU A 5 -28.81 21.61 -11.97
N PRO A 6 -28.83 22.79 -11.32
CA PRO A 6 -27.91 23.86 -11.68
C PRO A 6 -26.47 23.42 -11.39
N ALA A 7 -25.68 23.23 -12.44
CA ALA A 7 -24.31 22.75 -12.32
C ALA A 7 -23.42 23.62 -11.41
N GLY A 8 -23.78 24.88 -11.24
CA GLY A 8 -23.08 25.84 -10.33
C GLY A 8 -23.37 25.62 -8.85
N ALA A 9 -24.45 24.89 -8.51
CA ALA A 9 -24.83 24.63 -7.11
C ALA A 9 -24.37 23.22 -6.63
N TYR A 10 -23.72 22.44 -7.48
CA TYR A 10 -23.20 21.13 -7.09
C TYR A 10 -22.02 21.31 -6.14
N GLN A 11 -22.10 20.66 -4.99
CA GLN A 11 -21.01 20.52 -4.02
C GLN A 11 -20.86 19.05 -3.69
N SER A 12 -19.60 18.54 -3.74
CA SER A 12 -19.30 17.17 -3.37
C SER A 12 -19.40 17.04 -1.85
N GLU A 13 -20.15 16.06 -1.37
CA GLU A 13 -20.28 15.74 0.06
C GLU A 13 -19.46 14.50 0.44
N TYR A 14 -19.13 13.65 -0.53
CA TYR A 14 -18.40 12.41 -0.32
C TYR A 14 -17.23 12.30 -1.29
N TRP A 15 -16.10 11.86 -0.76
CA TRP A 15 -14.92 11.48 -1.54
C TRP A 15 -14.77 9.99 -1.49
N LEU A 16 -14.69 9.37 -2.66
CA LEU A 16 -14.76 7.93 -2.82
C LEU A 16 -13.49 7.42 -3.49
N MET A 17 -13.02 6.26 -3.04
CA MET A 17 -12.03 5.45 -3.71
C MET A 17 -12.63 4.07 -3.98
N ASN A 18 -12.65 3.66 -5.25
CA ASN A 18 -13.37 2.45 -5.71
C ASN A 18 -14.84 2.42 -5.28
N GLY A 19 -15.49 3.58 -5.19
CA GLY A 19 -16.88 3.72 -4.78
C GLY A 19 -17.15 3.68 -3.29
N ARG A 20 -16.12 3.61 -2.46
CA ARG A 20 -16.22 3.60 -0.99
C ARG A 20 -15.66 4.87 -0.38
N ALA A 21 -16.36 5.42 0.61
CA ALA A 21 -15.82 6.48 1.46
C ALA A 21 -14.94 5.88 2.57
N GLY A 22 -14.07 6.69 3.17
CA GLY A 22 -13.37 6.26 4.39
C GLY A 22 -14.33 6.17 5.60
N PRO A 23 -14.19 5.16 6.50
CA PRO A 23 -13.12 4.16 6.51
C PRO A 23 -13.40 2.90 5.66
N ASP A 24 -14.58 2.79 5.04
CA ASP A 24 -15.02 1.59 4.31
C ASP A 24 -14.13 1.28 3.10
N SER A 25 -13.40 2.27 2.60
CA SER A 25 -12.39 2.09 1.55
C SER A 25 -11.32 1.07 1.93
N MET A 26 -11.05 0.88 3.23
CA MET A 26 -10.08 -0.08 3.76
C MET A 26 -10.70 -1.44 4.12
N ALA A 27 -12.01 -1.59 4.03
CA ALA A 27 -12.64 -2.87 4.27
C ALA A 27 -12.25 -3.90 3.20
N ALA A 28 -12.23 -5.17 3.58
CA ALA A 28 -11.88 -6.26 2.67
C ALA A 28 -12.79 -6.28 1.43
N ASP A 29 -12.26 -6.85 0.35
CA ASP A 29 -13.06 -7.13 -0.85
C ASP A 29 -14.21 -8.08 -0.51
N GLY A 30 -15.34 -7.89 -1.20
CA GLY A 30 -16.52 -8.71 -0.99
C GLY A 30 -17.22 -8.48 0.34
N ASN A 31 -16.99 -7.36 1.02
CA ASN A 31 -17.65 -7.04 2.29
C ASN A 31 -19.18 -7.04 2.12
N GLU A 32 -19.88 -7.82 2.97
CA GLU A 32 -21.34 -7.99 2.92
C GLU A 32 -22.13 -6.70 3.14
N ILE A 33 -21.54 -5.74 3.87
CA ILE A 33 -22.17 -4.43 4.12
C ILE A 33 -22.19 -3.56 2.86
N LEU A 34 -21.27 -3.84 1.90
CA LEU A 34 -21.10 -3.06 0.67
C LEU A 34 -21.25 -3.95 -0.58
N PRO A 35 -22.38 -4.61 -0.80
CA PRO A 35 -22.55 -5.61 -1.84
C PRO A 35 -22.41 -5.05 -3.27
N TYR A 36 -22.61 -3.75 -3.45
CA TYR A 36 -22.50 -3.06 -4.75
C TYR A 36 -21.17 -2.34 -4.96
N GLN A 37 -20.31 -2.29 -3.94
CA GLN A 37 -18.93 -1.80 -3.99
C GLN A 37 -17.98 -2.91 -3.50
N PRO A 38 -17.80 -3.97 -4.29
CA PRO A 38 -17.13 -5.19 -3.82
C PRO A 38 -15.62 -5.03 -3.61
N TYR A 39 -15.01 -3.96 -4.15
CA TYR A 39 -13.57 -3.78 -4.10
C TYR A 39 -13.17 -2.73 -3.08
N GLY A 40 -12.27 -3.09 -2.19
CA GLY A 40 -11.59 -2.18 -1.27
C GLY A 40 -10.50 -1.35 -1.97
N SER A 41 -9.84 -0.48 -1.20
CA SER A 41 -8.69 0.30 -1.67
C SER A 41 -7.41 -0.09 -0.97
N LEU A 42 -7.44 -1.12 -0.14
CA LEU A 42 -6.27 -1.65 0.54
C LEU A 42 -5.45 -2.48 -0.45
N THR A 43 -4.46 -1.85 -1.05
CA THR A 43 -3.50 -2.52 -1.92
C THR A 43 -2.57 -3.38 -1.09
N ARG A 44 -2.32 -4.61 -1.54
CA ARG A 44 -1.39 -5.55 -0.91
C ARG A 44 -0.35 -5.96 -1.93
N MET A 45 0.89 -6.05 -1.48
CA MET A 45 2.01 -6.49 -2.31
C MET A 45 3.11 -7.06 -1.41
N HIS A 46 3.94 -7.91 -1.96
CA HIS A 46 5.21 -8.28 -1.35
C HIS A 46 6.28 -7.26 -1.73
N PRO A 47 7.34 -7.10 -0.93
CA PRO A 47 8.49 -6.31 -1.34
C PRO A 47 9.03 -6.75 -2.70
N GLY A 48 9.49 -5.80 -3.49
CA GLY A 48 9.97 -6.09 -4.85
C GLY A 48 8.90 -6.25 -5.93
N GLU A 49 7.67 -6.57 -5.57
CA GLU A 49 6.58 -6.64 -6.54
C GLU A 49 6.29 -5.28 -7.20
N ARG A 50 5.86 -5.35 -8.44
CA ARG A 50 5.40 -4.17 -9.19
C ARG A 50 3.90 -4.19 -9.32
N ILE A 51 3.27 -3.13 -8.86
CA ILE A 51 1.83 -2.96 -9.04
C ILE A 51 1.54 -1.86 -10.06
N LEU A 52 0.56 -2.13 -10.91
CA LEU A 52 0.02 -1.15 -11.84
C LEU A 52 -1.08 -0.37 -11.13
N VAL A 53 -0.82 0.89 -10.87
CA VAL A 53 -1.78 1.83 -10.32
C VAL A 53 -2.50 2.51 -11.47
N ARG A 54 -3.81 2.33 -11.57
CA ARG A 54 -4.68 2.98 -12.56
C ARG A 54 -5.58 3.98 -11.88
N VAL A 55 -5.34 5.25 -12.15
CA VAL A 55 -6.11 6.35 -11.59
C VAL A 55 -7.11 6.84 -12.62
N VAL A 56 -8.38 6.87 -12.24
CA VAL A 56 -9.48 7.41 -13.05
C VAL A 56 -10.20 8.47 -12.24
N GLY A 57 -10.12 9.71 -12.67
CA GLY A 57 -10.81 10.83 -12.05
C GLY A 57 -12.30 10.83 -12.44
N ALA A 58 -13.13 10.15 -11.65
CA ALA A 58 -14.57 10.00 -11.92
C ALA A 58 -15.43 11.12 -11.32
N GLY A 59 -14.87 11.94 -10.44
CA GLY A 59 -15.58 13.01 -9.75
C GLY A 59 -15.60 14.33 -10.53
N ARG A 60 -15.92 15.41 -9.82
CA ARG A 60 -15.92 16.77 -10.36
C ARG A 60 -14.71 17.59 -9.91
N GLU A 61 -14.08 17.20 -8.83
CA GLU A 61 -12.95 17.90 -8.23
C GLU A 61 -11.65 17.14 -8.51
N MET A 62 -10.56 17.88 -8.58
CA MET A 62 -9.23 17.28 -8.68
C MET A 62 -8.83 16.73 -7.31
N HIS A 63 -8.31 15.51 -7.32
CA HIS A 63 -7.76 14.87 -6.13
C HIS A 63 -6.29 14.52 -6.33
N PRO A 64 -5.42 14.75 -5.33
CA PRO A 64 -4.06 14.27 -5.36
C PRO A 64 -4.03 12.78 -4.95
N PHE A 65 -3.67 11.90 -5.87
CA PHE A 65 -3.31 10.53 -5.51
C PHE A 65 -1.83 10.53 -5.11
N HIS A 66 -1.58 10.42 -3.82
CA HIS A 66 -0.25 10.59 -3.23
C HIS A 66 0.25 9.30 -2.60
N THR A 67 1.52 8.97 -2.83
CA THR A 67 2.21 7.84 -2.21
C THR A 67 3.19 8.35 -1.17
N HIS A 68 3.07 7.87 0.06
CA HIS A 68 3.95 8.28 1.15
C HIS A 68 5.33 7.60 1.04
N GLY A 69 6.39 8.41 1.11
CA GLY A 69 7.77 7.95 1.15
C GLY A 69 8.31 7.35 -0.17
N ASN A 70 7.47 7.12 -1.15
CA ASN A 70 7.82 6.44 -2.39
C ASN A 70 7.33 7.19 -3.62
N HIS A 71 8.02 6.98 -4.75
CA HIS A 71 7.60 7.49 -6.04
C HIS A 71 6.83 6.41 -6.82
N VAL A 72 5.96 6.87 -7.71
CA VAL A 72 5.41 6.07 -8.79
C VAL A 72 6.03 6.52 -10.10
N ARG A 73 6.33 5.59 -10.99
CA ARG A 73 6.72 5.92 -12.36
C ARG A 73 5.49 6.04 -13.23
N LEU A 74 5.20 7.23 -13.69
CA LEU A 74 4.09 7.46 -14.61
C LEU A 74 4.36 6.78 -15.96
N LEU A 75 3.43 5.97 -16.43
CA LEU A 75 3.53 5.25 -17.70
C LEU A 75 2.70 5.91 -18.80
N ALA A 76 1.50 6.34 -18.46
CA ALA A 76 0.56 6.90 -19.43
C ALA A 76 -0.33 7.97 -18.81
N ARG A 77 -0.85 8.85 -19.66
CA ARG A 77 -1.95 9.79 -19.35
C ARG A 77 -2.98 9.73 -20.46
N ASP A 78 -4.24 9.69 -20.09
CA ASP A 78 -5.39 9.70 -21.03
C ASP A 78 -5.23 8.69 -22.18
N GLY A 79 -4.79 7.48 -21.82
CA GLY A 79 -4.57 6.39 -22.77
C GLY A 79 -3.31 6.54 -23.65
N ARG A 80 -2.47 7.55 -23.43
CA ARG A 80 -1.22 7.76 -24.19
C ARG A 80 -0.02 7.36 -23.35
N MET A 81 0.74 6.40 -23.87
CA MET A 81 2.02 6.00 -23.28
C MET A 81 3.03 7.15 -23.37
N LEU A 82 3.74 7.37 -22.26
CA LEU A 82 4.83 8.34 -22.16
C LEU A 82 6.13 7.64 -22.55
N VAL A 83 6.44 7.71 -23.84
CA VAL A 83 7.63 7.05 -24.41
C VAL A 83 8.44 8.02 -25.24
N THR A 84 9.75 7.76 -25.34
CA THR A 84 10.64 8.43 -26.28
C THR A 84 10.31 8.03 -27.72
N ALA A 85 10.89 8.72 -28.71
CA ALA A 85 10.79 8.34 -30.12
C ALA A 85 11.32 6.92 -30.38
N GLY A 86 12.24 6.42 -29.57
CA GLY A 86 12.77 5.05 -29.63
C GLY A 86 11.95 4.00 -28.85
N GLY A 87 10.81 4.38 -28.27
CA GLY A 87 9.92 3.47 -27.54
C GLY A 87 10.29 3.20 -26.08
N ALA A 88 11.34 3.81 -25.56
CA ALA A 88 11.69 3.67 -24.14
C ALA A 88 10.73 4.49 -23.26
N LEU A 89 10.42 4.00 -22.06
CA LEU A 89 9.60 4.70 -21.07
C LEU A 89 10.25 6.06 -20.72
N ALA A 90 9.47 7.13 -20.79
CA ALA A 90 9.92 8.50 -20.56
C ALA A 90 9.06 9.25 -19.51
N GLY A 91 8.12 8.55 -18.86
CA GLY A 91 7.32 9.16 -17.82
C GLY A 91 8.16 9.51 -16.59
N PRO A 92 7.83 10.61 -15.90
CA PRO A 92 8.52 11.03 -14.69
C PRO A 92 8.20 10.11 -13.51
N GLU A 93 9.06 10.16 -12.49
CA GLU A 93 8.76 9.67 -11.16
C GLU A 93 8.08 10.78 -10.36
N LEU A 94 6.98 10.44 -9.71
CA LEU A 94 6.11 11.39 -9.01
C LEU A 94 5.71 10.84 -7.65
N PHE A 95 5.67 11.68 -6.63
CA PHE A 95 5.01 11.38 -5.36
C PHE A 95 3.49 11.51 -5.46
N THR A 96 3.01 12.33 -6.37
CA THR A 96 1.59 12.66 -6.46
C THR A 96 1.14 12.64 -7.91
N ILE A 97 0.10 11.89 -8.20
CA ILE A 97 -0.59 11.90 -9.48
C ILE A 97 -1.83 12.77 -9.34
N PRO A 98 -1.94 13.90 -10.05
CA PRO A 98 -3.19 14.64 -10.10
C PRO A 98 -4.29 13.81 -10.76
N SER A 99 -5.32 13.45 -10.01
CA SER A 99 -6.53 12.81 -10.53
C SER A 99 -7.49 13.89 -11.00
N LEU A 100 -7.41 14.25 -12.26
CA LEU A 100 -8.27 15.26 -12.85
C LEU A 100 -9.65 14.68 -13.16
N PRO A 101 -10.74 15.46 -13.04
CA PRO A 101 -12.06 15.06 -13.51
C PRO A 101 -12.03 14.64 -14.97
N GLY A 102 -12.45 13.40 -15.25
CA GLY A 102 -12.41 12.82 -16.61
C GLY A 102 -11.03 12.41 -17.11
N GLY A 103 -9.97 12.66 -16.36
CA GLY A 103 -8.61 12.27 -16.70
C GLY A 103 -8.26 10.86 -16.23
N THR A 104 -7.26 10.26 -16.86
CA THR A 104 -6.71 8.97 -16.45
C THR A 104 -5.19 9.01 -16.36
N ALA A 105 -4.63 8.17 -15.48
CA ALA A 105 -3.18 7.96 -15.39
C ALA A 105 -2.89 6.50 -15.06
N ASP A 106 -1.88 5.95 -15.70
CA ASP A 106 -1.31 4.65 -15.37
C ASP A 106 0.12 4.85 -14.84
N ALA A 107 0.44 4.20 -13.73
CA ALA A 107 1.76 4.29 -13.12
C ALA A 107 2.18 2.95 -12.52
N ILE A 108 3.48 2.72 -12.43
CA ILE A 108 4.07 1.60 -11.69
C ILE A 108 4.50 2.11 -10.32
N PHE A 109 4.06 1.39 -9.30
CA PHE A 109 4.57 1.47 -7.94
C PHE A 109 5.38 0.22 -7.64
N GLN A 110 6.50 0.38 -6.94
CA GLN A 110 7.31 -0.70 -6.42
C GLN A 110 7.86 -0.27 -5.06
N TRP A 111 7.81 -1.17 -4.11
CA TRP A 111 8.39 -0.99 -2.79
C TRP A 111 9.24 -2.21 -2.46
N THR A 112 10.44 -2.01 -1.99
CA THR A 112 11.41 -3.09 -1.76
C THR A 112 11.48 -3.55 -0.31
N GLY A 113 11.10 -2.71 0.64
CA GLY A 113 11.29 -3.00 2.07
C GLY A 113 12.73 -2.86 2.56
N GLU A 114 13.65 -2.46 1.68
CA GLU A 114 15.07 -2.29 2.00
C GLU A 114 15.26 -1.30 3.15
N GLU A 115 16.12 -1.66 4.11
CA GLU A 115 16.47 -0.85 5.28
C GLU A 115 15.26 -0.41 6.14
N LEU A 116 14.19 -1.21 6.14
CA LEU A 116 13.00 -0.91 6.94
C LEU A 116 13.28 -1.01 8.45
N GLY A 117 14.22 -1.89 8.84
CA GLY A 117 14.65 -2.07 10.22
C GLY A 117 13.71 -2.96 11.04
N TRP A 118 12.82 -3.69 10.41
CA TRP A 118 11.97 -4.70 11.03
C TRP A 118 11.40 -5.65 9.98
N ASP A 119 11.17 -6.89 10.37
CA ASP A 119 10.62 -7.92 9.49
C ASP A 119 9.13 -7.67 9.25
N ILE A 120 8.78 -7.36 8.00
CA ILE A 120 7.39 -7.11 7.60
C ILE A 120 6.54 -8.38 7.53
N TYR A 121 7.18 -9.56 7.51
CA TYR A 121 6.51 -10.85 7.50
C TYR A 121 6.27 -11.40 8.91
N GLU A 122 6.52 -10.59 9.93
CA GLU A 122 6.39 -10.92 11.33
C GLU A 122 7.58 -11.72 11.88
N ALA A 123 8.36 -11.11 12.75
CA ALA A 123 9.49 -11.75 13.42
C ALA A 123 9.08 -13.09 14.05
N ASN A 124 9.89 -14.11 13.84
CA ASN A 124 9.63 -15.51 14.24
C ASN A 124 8.35 -16.11 13.63
N SER A 125 7.92 -15.65 12.47
CA SER A 125 6.78 -16.24 11.79
C SER A 125 7.05 -17.70 11.46
N MET A 126 6.03 -18.55 11.64
CA MET A 126 6.13 -19.98 11.46
C MET A 126 5.45 -20.39 10.16
N VAL A 127 6.17 -21.10 9.32
CA VAL A 127 5.67 -21.67 8.08
C VAL A 127 5.52 -23.18 8.20
N THR A 128 4.49 -23.72 7.57
CA THR A 128 4.28 -25.19 7.49
C THR A 128 4.61 -25.62 6.07
N VAL A 129 5.65 -26.37 5.93
CA VAL A 129 6.18 -26.85 4.65
C VAL A 129 6.14 -28.38 4.56
N ASP A 130 6.27 -28.92 3.35
CA ASP A 130 6.45 -30.36 3.15
C ASP A 130 7.72 -30.85 3.89
N ASP A 131 7.63 -32.00 4.56
CA ASP A 131 8.74 -32.54 5.35
C ASP A 131 9.86 -33.17 4.50
N GLY A 132 9.72 -33.14 3.17
CA GLY A 132 10.69 -33.69 2.23
C GLY A 132 10.70 -35.20 2.13
N THR A 133 9.82 -35.92 2.82
CA THR A 133 9.78 -37.39 2.81
C THR A 133 9.04 -37.96 1.62
N GLY A 134 8.29 -37.14 0.87
CA GLY A 134 7.47 -37.57 -0.25
C GLY A 134 6.22 -38.37 0.16
N THR A 135 5.90 -38.44 1.44
CA THR A 135 4.75 -39.16 1.99
C THR A 135 3.56 -38.23 2.30
N GLY A 136 3.71 -36.93 2.00
CA GLY A 136 2.71 -35.90 2.28
C GLY A 136 2.70 -35.41 3.74
N GLY A 137 3.77 -35.68 4.47
CA GLY A 137 4.01 -35.16 5.81
C GLY A 137 4.37 -33.65 5.73
N THR A 138 4.14 -32.95 6.84
CA THR A 138 4.50 -31.53 6.95
C THR A 138 5.28 -31.25 8.22
N VAL A 139 6.15 -30.24 8.18
CA VAL A 139 6.88 -29.73 9.33
C VAL A 139 6.64 -28.23 9.46
N THR A 140 6.46 -27.79 10.69
CA THR A 140 6.36 -26.34 10.99
C THR A 140 7.70 -25.86 11.54
N ARG A 141 8.24 -24.83 10.93
CA ARG A 141 9.51 -24.21 11.32
C ARG A 141 9.44 -22.69 11.17
N GLU A 142 10.39 -22.00 11.70
CA GLU A 142 10.55 -20.57 11.39
C GLU A 142 10.76 -20.42 9.87
N HIS A 143 10.24 -19.33 9.30
CA HIS A 143 10.51 -19.00 7.90
C HIS A 143 12.01 -18.73 7.70
N ASN A 144 12.47 -18.84 6.48
CA ASN A 144 13.87 -18.61 6.15
C ASN A 144 14.03 -17.47 5.13
N CYS A 145 15.13 -16.75 5.26
CA CYS A 145 15.61 -15.81 4.26
C CYS A 145 16.93 -16.34 3.69
N LEU A 146 16.91 -16.74 2.43
CA LEU A 146 18.08 -17.24 1.68
C LEU A 146 18.52 -16.12 0.73
N ASP A 147 19.78 -15.73 0.83
CA ASP A 147 20.42 -14.71 0.01
C ASP A 147 21.75 -15.29 -0.47
N ALA A 148 21.71 -16.03 -1.56
CA ALA A 148 22.88 -16.76 -2.07
C ALA A 148 23.75 -15.91 -2.99
N ASP A 149 23.19 -14.84 -3.56
CA ASP A 149 23.92 -13.92 -4.43
C ASP A 149 24.40 -12.64 -3.73
N ASP A 150 24.11 -12.51 -2.42
CA ASP A 150 24.55 -11.43 -1.54
C ASP A 150 24.08 -10.04 -2.01
N ASP A 151 22.86 -9.97 -2.55
CA ASP A 151 22.23 -8.72 -2.96
C ASP A 151 21.37 -8.08 -1.86
N GLY A 152 21.20 -8.77 -0.73
CA GLY A 152 20.48 -8.35 0.46
C GLY A 152 19.01 -8.78 0.46
N PHE A 153 18.49 -9.29 -0.64
CA PHE A 153 17.11 -9.75 -0.75
C PHE A 153 17.02 -11.28 -0.75
N ALA A 154 15.86 -11.76 -0.36
CA ALA A 154 15.58 -13.18 -0.36
C ALA A 154 15.47 -13.71 -1.80
N ASP A 155 16.16 -14.84 -2.04
CA ASP A 155 16.06 -15.60 -3.28
C ASP A 155 14.67 -16.23 -3.46
N ALA A 156 14.39 -16.68 -4.70
CA ALA A 156 13.10 -17.24 -5.07
C ALA A 156 12.72 -18.54 -4.34
N ASP A 157 13.68 -19.22 -3.74
CA ASP A 157 13.51 -20.43 -2.93
C ASP A 157 13.38 -20.17 -1.42
N SER A 158 13.41 -18.90 -1.02
CA SER A 158 13.02 -18.47 0.32
C SER A 158 11.52 -18.64 0.53
N ASP A 159 11.10 -18.74 1.79
CA ASP A 159 9.68 -18.82 2.14
C ASP A 159 8.94 -17.54 1.78
N TYR A 160 9.61 -16.39 1.90
CA TYR A 160 9.11 -15.09 1.48
C TYR A 160 10.10 -14.45 0.50
N PRO A 161 9.97 -14.73 -0.81
CA PRO A 161 10.80 -14.10 -1.83
C PRO A 161 10.71 -12.58 -1.75
N TRP A 162 11.82 -11.88 -1.92
CA TRP A 162 11.95 -10.43 -1.85
C TRP A 162 11.90 -9.83 -0.45
N GLU A 163 12.01 -10.64 0.60
CA GLU A 163 12.29 -10.15 1.94
C GLU A 163 13.69 -9.51 1.96
N TRP A 164 13.83 -8.41 2.71
CA TRP A 164 15.15 -7.84 3.00
C TRP A 164 15.80 -8.63 4.12
N CYS A 165 16.78 -9.48 3.79
CA CYS A 165 17.34 -10.46 4.71
C CYS A 165 18.05 -9.85 5.93
N ALA A 166 18.55 -8.61 5.84
CA ALA A 166 19.13 -7.92 6.99
C ALA A 166 18.11 -7.64 8.11
N ASP A 167 16.82 -7.52 7.76
CA ASP A 167 15.72 -7.28 8.71
C ASP A 167 15.00 -8.58 9.13
N HIS A 168 15.43 -9.73 8.58
CA HIS A 168 14.85 -11.04 8.88
C HIS A 168 14.78 -11.30 10.39
N ASN A 169 13.61 -11.68 10.88
CA ASN A 169 13.33 -11.93 12.30
C ASN A 169 13.51 -10.73 13.23
N GLU A 170 13.74 -9.52 12.73
CA GLU A 170 13.75 -8.32 13.56
C GLU A 170 12.31 -7.91 13.92
N PRO A 171 11.97 -7.81 15.21
CA PRO A 171 10.60 -7.49 15.62
C PRO A 171 10.26 -6.03 15.34
N ILE A 172 8.98 -5.77 15.12
CA ILE A 172 8.46 -4.40 15.05
C ILE A 172 8.79 -3.69 16.37
N PRO A 173 9.51 -2.55 16.35
CA PRO A 173 9.98 -1.89 17.56
C PRO A 173 8.86 -1.21 18.37
N VAL A 174 7.67 -1.06 17.78
CA VAL A 174 6.50 -0.44 18.39
C VAL A 174 5.23 -1.21 18.03
N ASN A 175 4.22 -1.17 18.89
CA ASN A 175 2.92 -1.74 18.57
C ASN A 175 2.17 -0.83 17.59
N LEU A 176 1.85 -1.36 16.44
CA LEU A 176 1.01 -0.67 15.46
C LEU A 176 -0.46 -0.74 15.91
N PRO A 177 -1.22 0.34 15.68
CA PRO A 177 -2.63 0.36 16.00
C PRO A 177 -3.48 -0.42 14.99
N SER A 178 -4.76 -0.61 15.30
CA SER A 178 -5.68 -1.26 14.38
C SER A 178 -5.90 -0.44 13.10
N LEU A 179 -6.26 -1.11 12.00
CA LEU A 179 -6.60 -0.45 10.73
C LEU A 179 -7.72 0.58 10.89
N SER A 180 -8.70 0.32 11.76
CA SER A 180 -9.78 1.29 12.02
C SER A 180 -9.26 2.57 12.65
N SER A 181 -8.33 2.45 13.59
CA SER A 181 -7.69 3.62 14.19
C SER A 181 -6.84 4.39 13.18
N LEU A 182 -6.16 3.69 12.25
CA LEU A 182 -5.45 4.30 11.13
C LEU A 182 -6.41 5.08 10.23
N ALA A 183 -7.55 4.49 9.88
CA ALA A 183 -8.53 5.09 8.99
C ALA A 183 -9.15 6.38 9.55
N PHE A 184 -9.30 6.47 10.87
CA PHE A 184 -9.82 7.69 11.53
C PHE A 184 -8.74 8.73 11.83
N GLY A 185 -7.50 8.50 11.45
CA GLY A 185 -6.44 9.49 11.58
C GLY A 185 -6.07 9.86 13.00
N GLY A 186 -6.35 9.01 13.98
CA GLY A 186 -6.03 9.25 15.38
C GLY A 186 -4.55 9.23 15.72
N PHE A 187 -3.69 8.89 14.76
CA PHE A 187 -2.25 8.84 14.88
C PHE A 187 -1.63 8.78 13.50
N TYR A 188 -0.33 8.94 13.44
CA TYR A 188 0.42 8.88 12.21
C TYR A 188 0.50 7.45 11.65
N SER A 189 0.14 7.28 10.39
CA SER A 189 0.06 5.98 9.71
C SER A 189 1.33 5.65 8.89
N GLY A 190 2.43 6.26 9.19
CA GLY A 190 3.70 6.04 8.49
C GLY A 190 4.55 4.94 9.13
N SER A 191 5.84 5.23 9.28
CA SER A 191 6.80 4.33 9.91
C SER A 191 6.39 3.92 11.34
N PRO A 192 6.58 2.65 11.73
CA PRO A 192 6.36 2.20 13.11
C PRO A 192 7.19 2.98 14.13
N TYR A 193 8.31 3.57 13.72
CA TYR A 193 9.16 4.41 14.58
C TYR A 193 8.54 5.76 14.90
N LEU A 194 7.60 6.23 14.09
CA LEU A 194 7.03 7.57 14.21
C LEU A 194 5.54 7.55 14.55
N GLY A 195 4.89 6.43 14.39
CA GLY A 195 3.46 6.45 14.14
C GLY A 195 2.55 5.73 15.09
N ALA A 196 3.03 4.87 15.95
CA ALA A 196 2.13 4.14 16.82
C ALA A 196 1.49 5.05 17.86
N MET A 197 0.20 4.86 18.10
CA MET A 197 -0.51 5.53 19.18
C MET A 197 0.19 5.23 20.49
N GLY A 198 0.57 6.25 21.24
CA GLY A 198 1.35 6.10 22.48
C GLY A 198 2.87 5.94 22.29
N SER A 199 3.36 5.93 21.06
CA SER A 199 4.79 5.91 20.74
C SER A 199 5.39 7.31 20.61
N LEU A 200 4.83 8.26 21.31
CA LEU A 200 5.42 9.59 21.44
C LEU A 200 6.80 9.52 22.10
N PRO A 201 7.61 10.55 21.91
CA PRO A 201 8.89 10.64 22.57
C PRO A 201 8.79 10.25 24.05
N PRO A 202 9.78 9.57 24.62
CA PRO A 202 9.75 9.13 26.02
C PRO A 202 9.40 10.29 26.95
N GLY A 203 8.32 10.12 27.72
CA GLY A 203 7.85 11.13 28.67
C GLY A 203 6.59 11.90 28.25
N GLU A 204 6.15 11.75 27.00
CA GLU A 204 4.98 12.46 26.49
C GLU A 204 3.78 11.56 26.24
N GLY A 205 3.50 10.60 27.04
CA GLY A 205 2.43 9.63 26.82
C GLY A 205 1.19 10.21 26.12
N GLY A 206 0.63 9.52 25.18
CA GLY A 206 -0.58 9.93 24.46
C GLY A 206 -0.52 9.72 22.95
N LEU A 207 -1.38 10.41 22.24
CA LEU A 207 -1.45 10.37 20.78
C LEU A 207 -0.27 11.13 20.17
N ASN A 208 0.27 10.60 19.08
CA ASN A 208 1.23 11.32 18.28
C ASN A 208 0.64 12.67 17.84
N PRO A 209 1.26 13.83 18.21
CA PRO A 209 0.73 15.14 17.85
C PRO A 209 0.74 15.43 16.36
N PHE A 210 1.53 14.66 15.59
CA PHE A 210 1.58 14.74 14.13
C PHE A 210 0.69 13.69 13.46
N GLY A 211 -0.10 12.99 14.27
CA GLY A 211 -0.86 11.84 13.85
C GLY A 211 -1.86 12.12 12.75
N GLY A 212 -2.13 11.09 12.02
CA GLY A 212 -3.20 10.95 11.07
C GLY A 212 -3.13 11.85 9.82
N PHE A 213 -3.30 11.26 8.71
CA PHE A 213 -3.61 11.95 7.47
C PHE A 213 -4.95 11.50 6.96
#